data_4fe2643348394cf53ddb6884a4520b70
#
_entry.id   4fe2643348394cf53ddb6884a4520b70
#
_cell.length_a   1.000
_cell.length_b   1.000
_cell.length_c   1.000
_cell.angle_alpha   90.00
_cell.angle_beta   90.00
_cell.angle_gamma   90.00
#
_symmetry.space_group_name_H-M   'P 1'
#
loop_
_entity.id
_entity.type
_entity.pdbx_description
1 polymer ?
#
loop_
_entity_poly.entity_id
_entity_poly.type
_entity_poly.pdbx_seq_one_letter_code
_entity_poly.pdbx_strand_id
1 'polypeptide(L)'
;MRPTLLALALACSCTLAAPPAPAAPAQTLDHLTRPGPGVSGRVSSASPDAASNRDNRYIKAGETFTIADIAGPGVVRHVWLTFAESGPSWLSKEGSADPSEIVVRMYWDGAEQPAVEAPLGDFFACGFGRRAEVKSTPVVVAGAAGDSYNCFWPMPFFEHARITLTNESTRPLAALYFQVDFTREGIPEDSAYFCAQYRQEFPTKLGGDYLIADIDAPRGGHYVGTVMSVRSRSPQWFGEGDEKFHIDGEKTPSVWGTGTEDYFLNAWGMEKACYPTFGVTQLDGWLADLGQLGTMYRWHLDDPVRFTKSLRFTIEHAGWMSADETTTGKVEGFVEREDDFATVAFWYQRGQPKRFAALPTAAERRLPPIDRVIEGRELMAGADAEGAALSLQGGQPWTGEGQLFIGARTSKARVRIAFEVPDAPGRTPFLAFTHSYDFGIYRITLDDEPVAEEMDFYSPNVELRELSLGERTLTPGKHVLVLECVGKSPASKGWMLGVDSVRLRERWNKKRPPLGQK
;
A
#
# COMPACT_ATOMS: atom_id res chain seq x y z
N MET A 1 70.93 43.08 -20.19
CA MET A 1 70.15 41.93 -19.75
C MET A 1 68.67 42.22 -19.96
N ARG A 2 68.02 41.65 -20.94
CA ARG A 2 66.57 41.83 -21.22
C ARG A 2 65.90 40.58 -20.74
N PRO A 3 64.73 40.67 -20.01
CA PRO A 3 63.93 39.51 -19.69
C PRO A 3 62.94 39.21 -20.83
N THR A 4 62.96 37.96 -21.24
CA THR A 4 62.06 37.38 -22.24
C THR A 4 60.70 37.11 -21.61
N LEU A 5 59.61 37.73 -22.12
CA LEU A 5 58.22 37.48 -21.77
C LEU A 5 57.76 36.21 -22.53
N LEU A 6 57.38 35.19 -21.78
CA LEU A 6 56.74 33.99 -22.27
C LEU A 6 55.21 34.23 -22.30
N ALA A 7 54.64 34.34 -23.50
CA ALA A 7 53.19 34.49 -23.69
C ALA A 7 52.55 33.09 -23.63
N LEU A 8 51.72 32.84 -22.62
CA LEU A 8 50.88 31.65 -22.49
C LEU A 8 49.60 31.89 -23.29
N ALA A 9 49.44 31.22 -24.42
CA ALA A 9 48.18 31.23 -25.19
C ALA A 9 47.18 30.25 -24.55
N LEU A 10 46.16 30.79 -23.92
CA LEU A 10 45.00 30.03 -23.45
C LEU A 10 44.08 29.74 -24.65
N ALA A 11 44.08 28.51 -25.15
CA ALA A 11 43.12 28.05 -26.13
C ALA A 11 41.75 27.83 -25.43
N CYS A 12 40.83 28.75 -25.61
CA CYS A 12 39.45 28.64 -25.17
C CYS A 12 38.70 27.71 -26.13
N SER A 13 38.53 26.43 -25.77
CA SER A 13 37.70 25.49 -26.52
C SER A 13 36.23 25.82 -26.24
N CYS A 14 35.60 26.62 -27.10
CA CYS A 14 34.15 26.74 -27.11
C CYS A 14 33.56 25.43 -27.61
N THR A 15 33.16 24.55 -26.69
CA THR A 15 32.21 23.48 -27.00
C THR A 15 30.87 24.14 -27.28
N LEU A 16 30.48 24.19 -28.55
CA LEU A 16 29.12 24.51 -28.95
C LEU A 16 28.21 23.49 -28.28
N ALA A 17 27.46 23.92 -27.26
CA ALA A 17 26.36 23.11 -26.70
C ALA A 17 25.40 22.77 -27.85
N ALA A 18 25.07 21.49 -27.99
CA ALA A 18 24.04 21.06 -28.91
C ALA A 18 22.73 21.87 -28.59
N PRO A 19 21.97 22.27 -29.60
CA PRO A 19 20.74 22.96 -29.36
C PRO A 19 19.86 22.06 -28.46
N PRO A 20 19.11 22.64 -27.49
CA PRO A 20 18.20 21.86 -26.67
C PRO A 20 17.25 21.08 -27.58
N ALA A 21 17.07 19.80 -27.31
CA ALA A 21 16.06 19.01 -27.99
C ALA A 21 14.73 19.75 -27.91
N PRO A 22 13.95 19.79 -29.00
CA PRO A 22 12.65 20.44 -28.95
C PRO A 22 11.84 19.81 -27.82
N ALA A 23 11.25 20.64 -26.96
CA ALA A 23 10.33 20.20 -25.91
C ALA A 23 9.30 19.26 -26.56
N ALA A 24 9.05 18.11 -25.94
CA ALA A 24 8.02 17.19 -26.41
C ALA A 24 6.73 18.01 -26.60
N PRO A 25 6.10 17.95 -27.77
CA PRO A 25 4.90 18.74 -28.02
C PRO A 25 3.87 18.32 -26.98
N ALA A 26 3.27 19.31 -26.29
CA ALA A 26 2.04 19.08 -25.53
C ALA A 26 1.13 18.22 -26.42
N GLN A 27 0.55 17.12 -25.88
CA GLN A 27 -0.29 16.21 -26.65
C GLN A 27 -1.45 17.04 -27.23
N THR A 28 -1.27 17.56 -28.42
CA THR A 28 -2.31 18.27 -29.13
C THR A 28 -3.27 17.21 -29.70
N LEU A 29 -4.56 17.49 -29.70
CA LEU A 29 -5.56 16.60 -30.28
C LEU A 29 -5.47 16.56 -31.82
N ASP A 30 -4.48 17.19 -32.43
CA ASP A 30 -4.27 17.29 -33.87
C ASP A 30 -4.11 15.93 -34.56
N HIS A 31 -3.58 14.92 -33.85
CA HIS A 31 -3.49 13.56 -34.36
C HIS A 31 -4.88 12.97 -34.70
N LEU A 32 -5.96 13.45 -34.08
CA LEU A 32 -7.34 12.99 -34.35
C LEU A 32 -7.88 13.51 -35.68
N THR A 33 -7.28 14.54 -36.26
CA THR A 33 -7.70 15.11 -37.55
C THR A 33 -7.31 14.24 -38.73
N ARG A 34 -6.45 13.22 -38.53
CA ARG A 34 -6.00 12.29 -39.56
C ARG A 34 -6.42 10.87 -39.18
N PRO A 35 -7.15 10.15 -40.05
CA PRO A 35 -7.45 8.75 -39.80
C PRO A 35 -6.17 7.97 -39.60
N GLY A 36 -6.04 7.28 -38.46
CA GLY A 36 -4.93 6.37 -38.19
C GLY A 36 -5.03 5.11 -39.06
N PRO A 37 -3.94 4.36 -39.22
CA PRO A 37 -3.97 3.05 -39.85
C PRO A 37 -4.76 2.06 -38.98
N GLY A 38 -5.38 1.05 -39.65
CA GLY A 38 -5.97 -0.07 -38.95
C GLY A 38 -7.48 0.00 -38.77
N VAL A 39 -8.01 -1.05 -38.14
CA VAL A 39 -9.42 -1.23 -37.88
C VAL A 39 -9.67 -1.36 -36.40
N SER A 40 -10.57 -0.55 -35.86
CA SER A 40 -10.98 -0.61 -34.46
C SER A 40 -11.77 -1.89 -34.17
N GLY A 41 -11.51 -2.48 -33.00
CA GLY A 41 -12.23 -3.63 -32.47
C GLY A 41 -12.49 -3.50 -30.98
N ARG A 42 -13.45 -4.26 -30.49
CA ARG A 42 -13.77 -4.35 -29.05
C ARG A 42 -14.11 -5.79 -28.69
N VAL A 43 -13.58 -6.25 -27.57
CA VAL A 43 -14.09 -7.39 -26.83
C VAL A 43 -14.76 -6.85 -25.58
N SER A 44 -15.94 -7.35 -25.22
CA SER A 44 -16.66 -6.85 -24.04
C SER A 44 -17.52 -7.92 -23.39
N SER A 45 -18.04 -7.60 -22.23
CA SER A 45 -19.04 -8.41 -21.54
C SER A 45 -20.45 -8.28 -22.11
N ALA A 46 -20.65 -7.48 -23.16
CA ALA A 46 -21.96 -7.31 -23.79
C ALA A 46 -22.59 -8.65 -24.20
N SER A 47 -23.91 -8.74 -24.12
CA SER A 47 -24.65 -9.89 -24.60
C SER A 47 -24.45 -10.07 -26.13
N PRO A 48 -24.28 -11.30 -26.62
CA PRO A 48 -24.31 -11.55 -28.07
C PRO A 48 -25.60 -11.12 -28.74
N ASP A 49 -26.69 -11.10 -27.99
CA ASP A 49 -27.99 -10.56 -28.44
C ASP A 49 -28.09 -9.08 -28.03
N ALA A 50 -28.00 -8.18 -29.01
CA ALA A 50 -28.07 -6.73 -28.79
C ALA A 50 -29.41 -6.25 -28.19
N ALA A 51 -30.46 -7.06 -28.22
CA ALA A 51 -31.73 -6.77 -27.55
C ALA A 51 -31.77 -7.18 -26.09
N SER A 52 -30.72 -7.83 -25.59
CA SER A 52 -30.58 -8.32 -24.20
C SER A 52 -29.63 -7.46 -23.40
N ASN A 53 -29.98 -7.17 -22.16
CA ASN A 53 -29.11 -6.50 -21.15
C ASN A 53 -28.42 -7.48 -20.22
N ARG A 54 -28.17 -8.73 -20.65
CA ARG A 54 -27.44 -9.74 -19.86
C ARG A 54 -25.94 -9.60 -20.07
N ASP A 55 -25.39 -8.47 -19.65
CA ASP A 55 -24.04 -8.02 -19.99
C ASP A 55 -22.98 -8.32 -18.92
N ASN A 56 -23.40 -8.75 -17.74
CA ASN A 56 -22.44 -9.07 -16.67
C ASN A 56 -21.90 -10.51 -16.76
N ARG A 57 -20.79 -10.72 -16.10
CA ARG A 57 -20.16 -12.04 -15.90
C ARG A 57 -19.95 -12.30 -14.43
N TYR A 58 -19.83 -13.58 -14.11
CA TYR A 58 -19.43 -14.07 -12.79
C TYR A 58 -18.21 -14.97 -12.96
N ILE A 59 -17.18 -14.75 -12.16
CA ILE A 59 -16.00 -15.62 -12.10
C ILE A 59 -16.04 -16.32 -10.75
N LYS A 60 -16.16 -17.65 -10.76
CA LYS A 60 -16.19 -18.44 -9.53
C LYS A 60 -14.88 -18.33 -8.75
N ALA A 61 -14.93 -18.67 -7.46
CA ALA A 61 -13.72 -18.85 -6.67
C ALA A 61 -12.75 -19.84 -7.34
N GLY A 62 -11.49 -19.47 -7.47
CA GLY A 62 -10.43 -20.27 -8.11
C GLY A 62 -10.47 -20.31 -9.65
N GLU A 63 -11.45 -19.67 -10.30
CA GLU A 63 -11.60 -19.67 -11.76
C GLU A 63 -10.74 -18.60 -12.43
N THR A 64 -10.18 -18.96 -13.60
CA THR A 64 -9.55 -18.01 -14.52
C THR A 64 -10.48 -17.77 -15.72
N PHE A 65 -10.84 -16.53 -15.96
CA PHE A 65 -11.71 -16.10 -17.05
C PHE A 65 -10.95 -15.25 -18.06
N THR A 66 -11.08 -15.57 -19.35
CA THR A 66 -10.49 -14.79 -20.44
C THR A 66 -11.42 -13.65 -20.82
N ILE A 67 -10.98 -12.39 -20.56
CA ILE A 67 -11.75 -11.18 -20.93
C ILE A 67 -11.44 -10.71 -22.34
N ALA A 68 -10.27 -11.09 -22.90
CA ALA A 68 -9.93 -10.82 -24.30
C ALA A 68 -9.03 -11.92 -24.85
N ASP A 69 -9.31 -12.30 -26.11
CA ASP A 69 -8.54 -13.22 -26.94
C ASP A 69 -8.57 -12.67 -28.37
N ILE A 70 -7.46 -12.04 -28.80
CA ILE A 70 -7.43 -11.16 -29.98
C ILE A 70 -6.34 -11.61 -30.91
N ALA A 71 -6.70 -12.05 -32.12
CA ALA A 71 -5.75 -12.31 -33.20
C ALA A 71 -5.23 -10.97 -33.76
N GLY A 72 -3.91 -10.90 -33.98
CA GLY A 72 -3.20 -9.72 -34.42
C GLY A 72 -2.72 -9.73 -35.86
N PRO A 73 -1.79 -8.83 -36.20
CA PRO A 73 -1.16 -7.85 -35.30
C PRO A 73 -2.08 -6.70 -34.88
N GLY A 74 -1.71 -6.05 -33.76
CA GLY A 74 -2.53 -4.94 -33.26
C GLY A 74 -1.98 -4.28 -32.00
N VAL A 75 -2.75 -3.32 -31.47
CA VAL A 75 -2.47 -2.64 -30.20
C VAL A 75 -3.73 -2.62 -29.36
N VAL A 76 -3.69 -3.15 -28.13
CA VAL A 76 -4.73 -2.86 -27.13
C VAL A 76 -4.55 -1.41 -26.69
N ARG A 77 -5.62 -0.63 -26.79
CA ARG A 77 -5.63 0.82 -26.55
C ARG A 77 -6.26 1.20 -25.23
N HIS A 78 -7.24 0.42 -24.78
CA HIS A 78 -7.96 0.70 -23.55
C HIS A 78 -8.52 -0.59 -22.96
N VAL A 79 -8.42 -0.71 -21.65
CA VAL A 79 -9.09 -1.74 -20.86
C VAL A 79 -9.93 -1.03 -19.81
N TRP A 80 -11.22 -1.25 -19.84
CA TRP A 80 -12.15 -0.82 -18.81
C TRP A 80 -12.81 -2.02 -18.15
N LEU A 81 -12.95 -1.95 -16.83
CA LEU A 81 -13.73 -2.95 -16.08
C LEU A 81 -14.32 -2.37 -14.79
N THR A 82 -15.40 -2.98 -14.33
CA THR A 82 -16.01 -2.77 -13.02
C THR A 82 -16.63 -4.06 -12.51
N PHE A 83 -16.82 -4.17 -11.19
CA PHE A 83 -17.45 -5.31 -10.54
C PHE A 83 -18.04 -4.92 -9.18
N ALA A 84 -18.88 -5.80 -8.60
CA ALA A 84 -19.56 -5.55 -7.34
C ALA A 84 -18.59 -5.31 -6.17
N GLU A 85 -19.07 -4.58 -5.17
CA GLU A 85 -18.36 -4.32 -3.92
C GLU A 85 -18.02 -5.61 -3.17
N SER A 86 -16.93 -5.56 -2.37
CA SER A 86 -16.49 -6.71 -1.56
C SER A 86 -17.49 -7.07 -0.45
N GLY A 87 -18.24 -6.09 0.06
CA GLY A 87 -19.32 -6.29 1.02
C GLY A 87 -20.67 -6.66 0.36
N PRO A 88 -21.66 -7.09 1.14
CA PRO A 88 -23.00 -7.30 0.65
C PRO A 88 -23.60 -6.03 0.06
N SER A 89 -24.20 -6.14 -1.11
CA SER A 89 -24.80 -5.02 -1.85
C SER A 89 -26.04 -5.48 -2.63
N TRP A 90 -26.70 -4.54 -3.30
CA TRP A 90 -27.79 -4.88 -4.22
C TRP A 90 -27.33 -5.68 -5.45
N LEU A 91 -26.02 -5.60 -5.81
CA LEU A 91 -25.43 -6.36 -6.91
C LEU A 91 -25.03 -7.78 -6.50
N SER A 92 -24.68 -7.99 -5.21
CA SER A 92 -24.31 -9.30 -4.68
C SER A 92 -24.61 -9.36 -3.18
N LYS A 93 -25.51 -10.27 -2.78
CA LYS A 93 -25.87 -10.46 -1.37
C LYS A 93 -24.73 -11.01 -0.52
N GLU A 94 -23.83 -11.77 -1.12
CA GLU A 94 -22.69 -12.40 -0.47
C GLU A 94 -21.42 -11.54 -0.58
N GLY A 95 -21.51 -10.39 -1.25
CA GLY A 95 -20.36 -9.59 -1.63
C GLY A 95 -19.65 -10.16 -2.85
N SER A 96 -18.50 -9.60 -3.16
CA SER A 96 -17.64 -9.99 -4.28
C SER A 96 -16.20 -10.19 -3.80
N ALA A 97 -15.36 -10.80 -4.63
CA ALA A 97 -13.92 -10.84 -4.44
C ALA A 97 -13.34 -9.42 -4.29
N ASP A 98 -12.35 -9.29 -3.44
CA ASP A 98 -11.62 -8.05 -3.22
C ASP A 98 -10.66 -7.77 -4.39
N PRO A 99 -10.39 -6.50 -4.78
CA PRO A 99 -9.45 -6.16 -5.83
C PRO A 99 -8.04 -6.74 -5.64
N SER A 100 -7.59 -6.98 -4.43
CA SER A 100 -6.31 -7.63 -4.12
C SER A 100 -6.31 -9.15 -4.35
N GLU A 101 -7.50 -9.76 -4.40
CA GLU A 101 -7.70 -11.21 -4.61
C GLU A 101 -7.91 -11.56 -6.09
N ILE A 102 -8.09 -10.56 -6.96
CA ILE A 102 -8.22 -10.75 -8.41
C ILE A 102 -6.87 -10.48 -9.05
N VAL A 103 -6.39 -11.42 -9.87
CA VAL A 103 -5.13 -11.28 -10.60
C VAL A 103 -5.40 -11.02 -12.06
N VAL A 104 -4.88 -9.89 -12.57
CA VAL A 104 -4.84 -9.60 -14.00
C VAL A 104 -3.56 -10.18 -14.60
N ARG A 105 -3.73 -10.94 -15.70
CA ARG A 105 -2.61 -11.44 -16.51
C ARG A 105 -2.81 -11.11 -17.97
N MET A 106 -1.72 -10.68 -18.64
CA MET A 106 -1.72 -10.41 -20.06
C MET A 106 -0.57 -11.15 -20.73
N TYR A 107 -0.86 -11.75 -21.86
CA TYR A 107 0.07 -12.60 -22.62
C TYR A 107 0.14 -12.11 -24.04
N TRP A 108 1.35 -11.97 -24.57
CA TRP A 108 1.59 -11.53 -25.93
C TRP A 108 2.17 -12.66 -26.78
N ASP A 109 1.64 -12.84 -28.01
CA ASP A 109 2.16 -13.72 -29.05
C ASP A 109 2.40 -15.16 -28.60
N GLY A 110 1.41 -15.73 -27.90
CA GLY A 110 1.42 -17.13 -27.50
C GLY A 110 2.37 -17.48 -26.35
N ALA A 111 2.94 -16.47 -25.65
CA ALA A 111 3.80 -16.71 -24.51
C ALA A 111 3.09 -17.53 -23.41
N GLU A 112 3.78 -18.52 -22.86
CA GLU A 112 3.30 -19.32 -21.72
C GLU A 112 3.30 -18.50 -20.42
N GLN A 113 4.32 -17.66 -20.22
CA GLN A 113 4.43 -16.77 -19.08
C GLN A 113 3.78 -15.41 -19.37
N PRO A 114 3.06 -14.83 -18.41
CA PRO A 114 2.45 -13.53 -18.60
C PRO A 114 3.51 -12.42 -18.63
N ALA A 115 3.33 -11.45 -19.51
CA ALA A 115 4.08 -10.20 -19.52
C ALA A 115 3.57 -9.22 -18.45
N VAL A 116 2.27 -9.30 -18.15
CA VAL A 116 1.64 -8.57 -17.04
C VAL A 116 1.10 -9.56 -16.03
N GLU A 117 1.47 -9.42 -14.76
CA GLU A 117 0.94 -10.21 -13.66
C GLU A 117 0.93 -9.40 -12.37
N ALA A 118 -0.26 -9.00 -11.94
CA ALA A 118 -0.44 -8.23 -10.72
C ALA A 118 -1.84 -8.42 -10.13
N PRO A 119 -2.02 -8.22 -8.79
CA PRO A 119 -3.36 -8.02 -8.24
C PRO A 119 -4.02 -6.81 -8.89
N LEU A 120 -5.32 -6.92 -9.16
CA LEU A 120 -6.04 -5.89 -9.92
C LEU A 120 -5.96 -4.52 -9.24
N GLY A 121 -6.18 -4.46 -7.93
CA GLY A 121 -6.12 -3.21 -7.18
C GLY A 121 -4.76 -2.54 -7.32
N ASP A 122 -3.68 -3.30 -7.09
CA ASP A 122 -2.31 -2.79 -7.15
C ASP A 122 -1.92 -2.33 -8.57
N PHE A 123 -2.36 -3.04 -9.62
CA PHE A 123 -2.16 -2.62 -11.01
C PHE A 123 -2.79 -1.25 -11.29
N PHE A 124 -3.91 -0.94 -10.65
CA PHE A 124 -4.64 0.33 -10.81
C PHE A 124 -4.33 1.37 -9.73
N ALA A 125 -3.22 1.25 -9.01
CA ALA A 125 -2.82 2.15 -7.92
C ALA A 125 -3.85 2.22 -6.77
N CYS A 126 -4.52 1.11 -6.49
CA CYS A 126 -5.47 0.89 -5.40
C CYS A 126 -4.94 -0.25 -4.51
N GLY A 127 -3.88 -0.03 -3.75
CA GLY A 127 -3.18 -1.06 -3.01
C GLY A 127 -3.94 -1.62 -1.81
N PHE A 128 -3.49 -2.78 -1.34
CA PHE A 128 -4.03 -3.49 -0.17
C PHE A 128 -5.54 -3.76 -0.23
N GLY A 129 -6.09 -3.94 -1.44
CA GLY A 129 -7.52 -4.18 -1.65
C GLY A 129 -8.43 -2.97 -1.43
N ARG A 130 -7.90 -1.81 -1.09
CA ARG A 130 -8.68 -0.59 -0.93
C ARG A 130 -9.03 0.02 -2.28
N ARG A 131 -10.26 0.46 -2.43
CA ARG A 131 -10.70 1.24 -3.58
C ARG A 131 -10.35 2.71 -3.38
N ALA A 132 -9.87 3.36 -4.43
CA ALA A 132 -9.51 4.77 -4.40
C ALA A 132 -9.76 5.42 -5.77
N GLU A 133 -9.99 6.71 -5.79
CA GLU A 133 -10.00 7.50 -7.02
C GLU A 133 -8.55 7.69 -7.51
N VAL A 134 -8.30 7.45 -8.80
CA VAL A 134 -7.00 7.65 -9.44
C VAL A 134 -7.20 8.53 -10.68
N LYS A 135 -6.46 9.62 -10.77
CA LYS A 135 -6.52 10.58 -11.88
C LYS A 135 -5.14 10.75 -12.50
N SER A 136 -4.77 9.86 -13.40
CA SER A 136 -3.49 9.93 -14.10
C SER A 136 -3.66 9.70 -15.60
N THR A 137 -2.60 9.92 -16.38
CA THR A 137 -2.65 9.75 -17.82
C THR A 137 -2.89 8.29 -18.23
N PRO A 138 -2.09 7.30 -17.76
CA PRO A 138 -2.25 5.93 -18.24
C PRO A 138 -3.26 5.09 -17.42
N VAL A 139 -3.60 5.52 -16.21
CA VAL A 139 -4.47 4.77 -15.31
C VAL A 139 -5.47 5.71 -14.66
N VAL A 140 -6.76 5.40 -14.79
CA VAL A 140 -7.84 6.16 -14.16
C VAL A 140 -8.76 5.19 -13.41
N VAL A 141 -9.01 5.47 -12.14
CA VAL A 141 -10.06 4.81 -11.37
C VAL A 141 -11.09 5.87 -11.00
N ALA A 142 -12.27 5.74 -11.57
CA ALA A 142 -13.36 6.70 -11.41
C ALA A 142 -14.51 6.09 -10.61
N GLY A 143 -15.53 6.93 -10.31
CA GLY A 143 -16.69 6.56 -9.51
C GLY A 143 -16.53 6.94 -8.04
N ALA A 144 -17.65 7.22 -7.37
CA ALA A 144 -17.67 7.62 -5.96
C ALA A 144 -17.08 6.55 -5.02
N ALA A 145 -17.18 5.27 -5.43
CA ALA A 145 -16.62 4.14 -4.70
C ALA A 145 -15.22 3.71 -5.20
N GLY A 146 -14.64 4.40 -6.21
CA GLY A 146 -13.37 3.98 -6.83
C GLY A 146 -13.47 2.60 -7.50
N ASP A 147 -14.47 2.38 -8.35
CA ASP A 147 -14.87 1.07 -8.87
C ASP A 147 -14.89 0.98 -10.40
N SER A 148 -14.54 2.06 -11.10
CA SER A 148 -14.43 2.10 -12.55
C SER A 148 -12.96 2.15 -12.97
N TYR A 149 -12.39 1.00 -13.27
CA TYR A 149 -10.97 0.83 -13.57
C TYR A 149 -10.68 1.03 -15.06
N ASN A 150 -9.78 1.94 -15.40
CA ASN A 150 -9.41 2.28 -16.78
C ASN A 150 -7.90 2.25 -16.97
N CYS A 151 -7.43 1.54 -17.99
CA CYS A 151 -6.02 1.47 -18.36
C CYS A 151 -5.87 1.90 -19.83
N PHE A 152 -5.02 2.90 -20.07
CA PHE A 152 -4.74 3.49 -21.37
C PHE A 152 -3.31 3.23 -21.86
N TRP A 153 -2.53 2.40 -21.16
CA TRP A 153 -1.22 1.98 -21.65
C TRP A 153 -1.36 1.34 -23.03
N PRO A 154 -0.65 1.79 -24.07
CA PRO A 154 -0.67 1.13 -25.37
C PRO A 154 0.04 -0.22 -25.29
N MET A 155 -0.59 -1.30 -25.73
CA MET A 155 -0.07 -2.66 -25.59
C MET A 155 0.03 -3.31 -26.99
N PRO A 156 1.15 -3.16 -27.71
CA PRO A 156 1.35 -3.77 -29.03
C PRO A 156 1.57 -5.28 -28.91
N PHE A 157 1.05 -6.02 -29.91
CA PHE A 157 1.24 -7.45 -30.10
C PHE A 157 1.34 -7.77 -31.60
N PHE A 158 2.21 -8.75 -31.95
CA PHE A 158 2.49 -9.05 -33.36
C PHE A 158 1.59 -10.15 -33.93
N GLU A 159 1.16 -11.10 -33.10
CA GLU A 159 0.36 -12.25 -33.54
C GLU A 159 -0.91 -12.40 -32.70
N HIS A 160 -0.81 -12.25 -31.37
CA HIS A 160 -1.91 -12.58 -30.48
C HIS A 160 -1.84 -11.84 -29.13
N ALA A 161 -2.98 -11.38 -28.62
CA ALA A 161 -3.14 -10.84 -27.28
C ALA A 161 -4.18 -11.62 -26.49
N ARG A 162 -3.82 -12.11 -25.30
CA ARG A 162 -4.75 -12.73 -24.36
C ARG A 162 -4.69 -12.03 -23.00
N ILE A 163 -5.88 -11.66 -22.50
CA ILE A 163 -6.02 -11.00 -21.20
C ILE A 163 -6.98 -11.83 -20.34
N THR A 164 -6.55 -12.15 -19.13
CA THR A 164 -7.31 -12.98 -18.19
C THR A 164 -7.46 -12.32 -16.83
N LEU A 165 -8.54 -12.67 -16.12
CA LEU A 165 -8.73 -12.40 -14.70
C LEU A 165 -8.83 -13.73 -13.97
N THR A 166 -8.05 -13.90 -12.90
CA THR A 166 -8.13 -15.06 -12.00
C THR A 166 -8.70 -14.61 -10.67
N ASN A 167 -9.77 -15.25 -10.24
CA ASN A 167 -10.34 -15.03 -8.92
C ASN A 167 -9.68 -15.99 -7.91
N GLU A 168 -8.74 -15.49 -7.11
CA GLU A 168 -8.05 -16.28 -6.08
C GLU A 168 -8.73 -16.21 -4.71
N SER A 169 -9.92 -15.60 -4.62
CA SER A 169 -10.71 -15.51 -3.40
C SER A 169 -11.55 -16.76 -3.15
N THR A 170 -12.20 -16.80 -1.99
CA THR A 170 -13.22 -17.83 -1.64
C THR A 170 -14.63 -17.42 -2.05
N ARG A 171 -14.83 -16.21 -2.60
CA ARG A 171 -16.10 -15.64 -3.04
C ARG A 171 -16.11 -15.48 -4.57
N PRO A 172 -17.26 -15.39 -5.22
CA PRO A 172 -17.29 -15.06 -6.65
C PRO A 172 -16.79 -13.63 -6.90
N LEU A 173 -16.19 -13.37 -8.05
CA LEU A 173 -16.15 -12.03 -8.62
C LEU A 173 -17.50 -11.78 -9.28
N ALA A 174 -18.33 -10.97 -8.63
CA ALA A 174 -19.72 -10.79 -8.99
C ALA A 174 -19.93 -9.55 -9.87
N ALA A 175 -20.90 -9.63 -10.78
CA ALA A 175 -21.33 -8.54 -11.64
C ALA A 175 -20.18 -7.85 -12.40
N LEU A 176 -19.26 -8.62 -12.95
CA LEU A 176 -18.16 -8.10 -13.77
C LEU A 176 -18.68 -7.57 -15.10
N TYR A 177 -18.38 -6.30 -15.40
CA TYR A 177 -18.52 -5.69 -16.72
C TYR A 177 -17.13 -5.29 -17.22
N PHE A 178 -16.86 -5.45 -18.53
CA PHE A 178 -15.58 -5.07 -19.11
C PHE A 178 -15.67 -4.69 -20.57
N GLN A 179 -14.71 -3.89 -21.02
CA GLN A 179 -14.47 -3.53 -22.41
C GLN A 179 -12.96 -3.51 -22.65
N VAL A 180 -12.50 -4.15 -23.72
CA VAL A 180 -11.13 -4.12 -24.20
C VAL A 180 -11.16 -3.58 -25.63
N ASP A 181 -10.69 -2.34 -25.81
CA ASP A 181 -10.61 -1.67 -27.08
C ASP A 181 -9.23 -1.85 -27.71
N PHE A 182 -9.18 -2.18 -28.98
CA PHE A 182 -7.95 -2.39 -29.72
C PHE A 182 -8.03 -1.90 -31.16
N THR A 183 -6.86 -1.71 -31.78
CA THR A 183 -6.73 -1.52 -33.22
C THR A 183 -5.99 -2.70 -33.82
N ARG A 184 -6.50 -3.27 -34.93
CA ARG A 184 -5.73 -4.18 -35.81
C ARG A 184 -4.97 -3.34 -36.80
N GLU A 185 -3.65 -3.37 -36.70
CA GLU A 185 -2.75 -2.57 -37.53
C GLU A 185 -1.39 -3.21 -37.61
N GLY A 186 -0.59 -2.87 -38.61
CA GLY A 186 0.79 -3.31 -38.70
C GLY A 186 1.61 -2.70 -37.53
N ILE A 187 2.38 -3.54 -36.85
CA ILE A 187 3.22 -3.15 -35.71
C ILE A 187 4.65 -3.03 -36.21
N PRO A 188 5.37 -1.89 -35.97
CA PRO A 188 6.79 -1.77 -36.26
C PRO A 188 7.59 -2.87 -35.57
N GLU A 189 8.59 -3.45 -36.26
CA GLU A 189 9.38 -4.58 -35.74
C GLU A 189 10.17 -4.25 -34.46
N ASP A 190 10.45 -2.97 -34.24
CA ASP A 190 11.14 -2.46 -33.06
C ASP A 190 10.21 -2.12 -31.89
N SER A 191 8.91 -2.35 -32.03
CA SER A 191 7.93 -2.16 -30.95
C SER A 191 8.23 -3.07 -29.76
N ALA A 192 7.94 -2.58 -28.57
CA ALA A 192 8.18 -3.26 -27.32
C ALA A 192 6.86 -3.72 -26.68
N TYR A 193 6.86 -4.90 -26.08
CA TYR A 193 5.73 -5.39 -25.29
C TYR A 193 5.58 -4.60 -24.01
N PHE A 194 4.35 -4.30 -23.66
CA PHE A 194 3.98 -3.77 -22.34
C PHE A 194 4.09 -4.87 -21.29
N CYS A 195 4.73 -4.56 -20.17
CA CYS A 195 4.98 -5.47 -19.07
C CYS A 195 4.65 -4.81 -17.74
N ALA A 196 4.12 -5.61 -16.79
CA ALA A 196 3.96 -5.18 -15.42
C ALA A 196 4.06 -6.37 -14.46
N GLN A 197 4.75 -6.21 -13.35
CA GLN A 197 4.91 -7.29 -12.39
C GLN A 197 4.83 -6.78 -10.95
N TYR A 198 4.04 -7.50 -10.14
CA TYR A 198 3.89 -7.28 -8.71
C TYR A 198 5.00 -7.95 -7.90
N ARG A 199 5.39 -7.29 -6.81
CA ARG A 199 6.26 -7.83 -5.78
C ARG A 199 5.88 -7.28 -4.40
N GLN A 200 6.15 -8.04 -3.35
CA GLN A 200 5.93 -7.62 -1.96
C GLN A 200 7.02 -8.14 -1.02
N GLU A 201 7.19 -7.44 0.09
CA GLU A 201 7.83 -7.91 1.33
C GLU A 201 7.00 -7.42 2.52
N PHE A 202 6.53 -8.36 3.34
CA PHE A 202 5.70 -8.11 4.53
C PHE A 202 6.32 -8.79 5.75
N PRO A 203 7.29 -8.13 6.43
CA PRO A 203 7.91 -6.83 6.16
C PRO A 203 9.11 -6.88 5.21
N THR A 204 9.66 -5.69 4.88
CA THR A 204 10.96 -5.54 4.22
C THR A 204 12.08 -6.17 5.04
N LYS A 205 13.13 -6.66 4.37
CA LYS A 205 14.21 -7.41 4.98
C LYS A 205 15.42 -6.53 5.23
N LEU A 206 15.88 -6.48 6.48
CA LEU A 206 17.06 -5.73 6.88
C LEU A 206 18.33 -6.20 6.18
N GLY A 207 19.25 -5.28 5.93
CA GLY A 207 20.56 -5.53 5.35
C GLY A 207 20.62 -5.43 3.83
N GLY A 208 19.61 -4.83 3.20
CA GLY A 208 19.58 -4.58 1.76
C GLY A 208 18.37 -3.81 1.32
N ASP A 209 18.45 -3.21 0.13
CA ASP A 209 17.34 -2.44 -0.42
C ASP A 209 16.17 -3.37 -0.84
N TYR A 210 14.95 -2.84 -0.79
CA TYR A 210 13.78 -3.50 -1.36
C TYR A 210 13.88 -3.52 -2.89
N LEU A 211 13.75 -4.70 -3.49
CA LEU A 211 13.76 -4.86 -4.94
C LEU A 211 12.40 -4.49 -5.53
N ILE A 212 12.35 -3.52 -6.44
CA ILE A 212 11.15 -3.18 -7.20
C ILE A 212 11.09 -3.96 -8.51
N ALA A 213 12.21 -3.99 -9.25
CA ALA A 213 12.29 -4.70 -10.52
C ALA A 213 13.69 -5.29 -10.77
N ASP A 214 13.72 -6.46 -11.44
CA ASP A 214 14.96 -7.10 -11.93
C ASP A 214 14.70 -7.64 -13.35
N ILE A 215 14.89 -6.76 -14.31
CA ILE A 215 14.47 -6.95 -15.71
C ILE A 215 15.65 -7.45 -16.54
N ASP A 216 15.52 -8.65 -17.12
CA ASP A 216 16.43 -9.20 -18.12
C ASP A 216 15.82 -8.98 -19.52
N ALA A 217 16.39 -8.05 -20.27
CA ALA A 217 15.89 -7.65 -21.58
C ALA A 217 17.03 -7.44 -22.57
N PRO A 218 17.63 -8.52 -23.10
CA PRO A 218 18.82 -8.44 -23.96
C PRO A 218 18.62 -7.69 -25.28
N ARG A 219 17.38 -7.36 -25.62
CA ARG A 219 17.03 -6.52 -26.78
C ARG A 219 16.68 -5.09 -26.40
N GLY A 220 16.83 -4.75 -25.11
CA GLY A 220 16.57 -3.43 -24.56
C GLY A 220 15.08 -3.14 -24.25
N GLY A 221 14.89 -2.04 -23.54
CA GLY A 221 13.59 -1.57 -23.10
C GLY A 221 13.68 -0.25 -22.36
N HIS A 222 12.60 0.11 -21.70
CA HIS A 222 12.55 1.28 -20.82
C HIS A 222 11.51 1.11 -19.73
N TYR A 223 11.87 1.54 -18.53
CA TYR A 223 11.00 1.55 -17.36
C TYR A 223 10.08 2.78 -17.42
N VAL A 224 8.80 2.57 -17.16
CA VAL A 224 7.78 3.63 -17.34
C VAL A 224 6.95 3.92 -16.09
N GLY A 225 7.13 3.17 -15.00
CA GLY A 225 6.42 3.55 -13.79
C GLY A 225 6.41 2.55 -12.66
N THR A 226 6.05 3.06 -11.50
CA THR A 226 5.89 2.32 -10.24
C THR A 226 4.56 2.66 -9.59
N VAL A 227 3.85 1.66 -9.13
CA VAL A 227 2.89 1.78 -8.03
C VAL A 227 3.54 1.18 -6.80
N MET A 228 3.46 1.89 -5.67
CA MET A 228 3.97 1.42 -4.38
C MET A 228 2.92 1.59 -3.30
N SER A 229 2.74 0.56 -2.51
CA SER A 229 1.88 0.57 -1.34
C SER A 229 2.70 0.25 -0.10
N VAL A 230 2.48 1.01 0.96
CA VAL A 230 3.22 0.91 2.22
C VAL A 230 2.25 0.80 3.38
N ARG A 231 2.54 -0.14 4.31
CA ARG A 231 2.00 -0.08 5.68
C ARG A 231 3.13 0.16 6.65
N SER A 232 3.05 1.26 7.39
CA SER A 232 4.02 1.58 8.43
C SER A 232 3.95 0.59 9.59
N ARG A 233 5.10 0.06 10.01
CA ARG A 233 5.22 -0.86 11.15
C ARG A 233 5.93 -0.24 12.36
N SER A 234 6.37 1.00 12.25
CA SER A 234 6.97 1.77 13.34
C SER A 234 6.40 3.17 13.35
N PRO A 235 6.31 3.83 14.52
CA PRO A 235 6.07 5.26 14.58
C PRO A 235 7.16 6.04 13.82
N GLN A 236 6.89 7.29 13.51
CA GLN A 236 7.72 8.20 12.72
C GLN A 236 7.68 7.92 11.21
N TRP A 237 8.18 8.88 10.44
CA TRP A 237 8.14 8.92 8.99
C TRP A 237 8.99 7.80 8.34
N PHE A 238 8.43 7.12 7.33
CA PHE A 238 9.02 5.95 6.70
C PHE A 238 9.92 6.26 5.49
N GLY A 239 9.78 7.43 4.86
CA GLY A 239 10.09 7.65 3.45
C GLY A 239 11.41 8.36 3.16
N GLU A 240 12.50 8.07 3.89
CA GLU A 240 13.84 8.63 3.63
C GLU A 240 14.69 7.76 2.68
N GLY A 241 14.13 6.67 2.17
CA GLY A 241 14.88 5.70 1.37
C GLY A 241 15.06 6.13 -0.07
N ASP A 242 16.33 6.14 -0.55
CA ASP A 242 16.72 6.50 -1.92
C ASP A 242 16.32 5.40 -2.90
N GLU A 243 15.78 5.79 -4.05
CA GLU A 243 15.63 4.89 -5.19
C GLU A 243 16.96 4.76 -5.97
N LYS A 244 17.21 3.56 -6.54
CA LYS A 244 18.46 3.24 -7.24
C LYS A 244 18.20 2.42 -8.50
N PHE A 245 18.55 2.96 -9.67
CA PHE A 245 18.47 2.28 -10.95
C PHE A 245 19.86 1.84 -11.38
N HIS A 246 20.09 0.53 -11.39
CA HIS A 246 21.30 -0.10 -11.91
C HIS A 246 21.04 -0.54 -13.36
N ILE A 247 21.56 0.23 -14.31
CA ILE A 247 21.33 0.04 -15.74
C ILE A 247 22.38 -0.88 -16.31
N ASP A 248 21.95 -1.87 -17.12
CA ASP A 248 22.84 -2.75 -17.91
C ASP A 248 23.95 -3.45 -17.11
N GLY A 249 23.65 -3.78 -15.83
CA GLY A 249 24.56 -4.51 -14.95
C GLY A 249 25.53 -3.64 -14.16
N GLU A 250 25.26 -2.35 -14.05
CA GLU A 250 26.03 -1.43 -13.20
C GLU A 250 26.11 -1.92 -11.75
N LYS A 251 27.29 -1.81 -11.13
CA LYS A 251 27.49 -2.07 -9.71
C LYS A 251 27.07 -0.89 -8.85
N THR A 252 27.41 0.32 -9.29
CA THR A 252 26.98 1.58 -8.70
C THR A 252 25.87 2.14 -9.58
N PRO A 253 24.71 2.52 -9.05
CA PRO A 253 23.63 3.06 -9.88
C PRO A 253 24.10 4.36 -10.56
N SER A 254 23.71 4.55 -11.82
CA SER A 254 23.93 5.81 -12.55
C SER A 254 22.76 6.79 -12.37
N VAL A 255 21.62 6.30 -11.91
CA VAL A 255 20.43 7.09 -11.57
C VAL A 255 19.97 6.70 -10.18
N TRP A 256 19.98 7.65 -9.26
CA TRP A 256 19.47 7.46 -7.88
C TRP A 256 18.92 8.78 -7.34
N GLY A 257 18.09 8.70 -6.30
CA GLY A 257 17.41 9.84 -5.70
C GLY A 257 17.84 10.19 -4.28
N THR A 258 16.93 10.78 -3.56
CA THR A 258 17.17 11.44 -2.26
C THR A 258 16.12 11.08 -1.20
N GLY A 259 15.09 10.30 -1.54
CA GLY A 259 14.06 9.87 -0.63
C GLY A 259 12.87 9.25 -1.37
N THR A 260 12.09 8.47 -0.66
CA THR A 260 10.91 7.79 -1.24
C THR A 260 9.86 8.79 -1.70
N GLU A 261 9.57 9.84 -0.91
CA GLU A 261 8.62 10.88 -1.31
C GLU A 261 9.12 11.67 -2.53
N ASP A 262 10.44 11.89 -2.64
CA ASP A 262 11.08 12.59 -3.74
C ASP A 262 10.97 11.77 -5.03
N TYR A 263 11.17 10.43 -4.94
CA TYR A 263 10.91 9.54 -6.06
C TYR A 263 9.47 9.66 -6.56
N PHE A 264 8.49 9.73 -5.66
CA PHE A 264 7.08 9.92 -6.02
C PHE A 264 6.68 11.38 -6.23
N LEU A 265 7.67 12.30 -6.41
CA LEU A 265 7.52 13.72 -6.75
C LEU A 265 6.70 14.52 -5.73
N ASN A 266 6.74 14.10 -4.47
CA ASN A 266 6.33 14.90 -3.33
C ASN A 266 7.58 15.54 -2.69
N ALA A 267 7.42 16.29 -1.61
CA ALA A 267 8.53 16.92 -0.88
C ALA A 267 8.12 17.14 0.59
N TRP A 268 9.06 16.89 1.53
CA TRP A 268 8.84 17.08 2.97
C TRP A 268 7.66 16.27 3.51
N GLY A 269 7.45 15.06 2.96
CA GLY A 269 6.33 14.18 3.22
C GLY A 269 5.43 14.01 2.00
N MET A 270 4.21 13.52 2.20
CA MET A 270 3.27 13.21 1.13
C MET A 270 1.91 13.88 1.35
N GLU A 271 1.25 14.24 0.26
CA GLU A 271 -0.12 14.73 0.24
C GLU A 271 -1.00 13.83 -0.64
N LYS A 272 -2.22 13.54 -0.16
CA LYS A 272 -3.21 12.80 -0.96
C LYS A 272 -3.69 13.65 -2.12
N ALA A 273 -3.10 13.44 -3.30
CA ALA A 273 -3.43 14.11 -4.54
C ALA A 273 -3.10 13.23 -5.75
N CYS A 274 -3.78 13.45 -6.87
CA CYS A 274 -3.52 12.75 -8.13
C CYS A 274 -3.18 13.75 -9.22
N TYR A 275 -2.04 13.54 -9.87
CA TYR A 275 -1.56 14.33 -11.00
C TYR A 275 -1.36 13.43 -12.24
N PRO A 276 -1.23 13.96 -13.44
CA PRO A 276 -1.12 13.15 -14.67
C PRO A 276 -0.02 12.08 -14.63
N THR A 277 1.10 12.34 -13.98
CA THR A 277 2.27 11.45 -13.98
C THR A 277 2.68 10.96 -12.59
N PHE A 278 2.11 11.46 -11.51
CA PHE A 278 2.38 11.01 -10.15
C PHE A 278 1.21 11.30 -9.22
N GLY A 279 1.21 10.70 -8.05
CA GLY A 279 0.20 11.00 -7.03
C GLY A 279 0.19 10.01 -5.88
N VAL A 280 -0.60 10.35 -4.87
CA VAL A 280 -0.88 9.54 -3.69
C VAL A 280 -2.39 9.29 -3.64
N THR A 281 -2.79 8.05 -3.89
CA THR A 281 -4.21 7.67 -4.00
C THR A 281 -4.83 7.34 -2.65
N GLN A 282 -4.00 6.88 -1.72
CA GLN A 282 -4.38 6.54 -0.36
C GLN A 282 -3.31 7.06 0.59
N LEU A 283 -3.73 7.64 1.70
CA LEU A 283 -2.83 8.14 2.73
C LEU A 283 -3.58 8.19 4.07
N ASP A 284 -3.21 7.29 4.98
CA ASP A 284 -3.68 7.34 6.36
C ASP A 284 -2.68 8.19 7.17
N GLY A 285 -3.14 9.28 7.76
CA GLY A 285 -2.28 10.21 8.47
C GLY A 285 -1.10 10.66 7.62
N TRP A 286 0.12 10.54 8.16
CA TRP A 286 1.39 10.87 7.49
C TRP A 286 2.27 9.65 7.22
N LEU A 287 1.72 8.42 7.30
CA LEU A 287 2.50 7.19 7.36
C LEU A 287 3.57 7.21 8.47
N ALA A 288 3.27 7.94 9.53
CA ALA A 288 4.16 8.17 10.66
C ALA A 288 3.67 7.48 11.94
N ASP A 289 2.71 6.58 11.83
CA ASP A 289 2.20 5.78 12.93
C ASP A 289 1.94 4.34 12.48
N LEU A 290 1.93 3.45 13.45
CA LEU A 290 1.77 2.02 13.22
C LEU A 290 0.46 1.70 12.53
N GLY A 291 0.53 0.87 11.48
CA GLY A 291 -0.65 0.40 10.75
C GLY A 291 -1.20 1.38 9.71
N GLN A 292 -0.70 2.60 9.63
CA GLN A 292 -1.10 3.56 8.59
C GLN A 292 -0.70 3.05 7.21
N LEU A 293 -1.61 3.22 6.26
CA LEU A 293 -1.48 2.73 4.89
C LEU A 293 -1.36 3.90 3.92
N GLY A 294 -0.50 3.73 2.92
CA GLY A 294 -0.38 4.64 1.80
C GLY A 294 -0.23 3.90 0.48
N THR A 295 -0.72 4.50 -0.60
CA THR A 295 -0.48 4.02 -1.97
C THR A 295 -0.16 5.20 -2.85
N MET A 296 0.92 5.12 -3.59
CA MET A 296 1.46 6.15 -4.45
C MET A 296 1.85 5.60 -5.82
N TYR A 297 1.89 6.48 -6.82
CA TYR A 297 2.33 6.11 -8.16
C TYR A 297 3.22 7.19 -8.78
N ARG A 298 4.15 6.76 -9.63
CA ARG A 298 4.91 7.59 -10.56
C ARG A 298 4.95 6.95 -11.94
N TRP A 299 4.61 7.72 -12.97
CA TRP A 299 4.70 7.33 -14.37
C TRP A 299 5.80 8.14 -15.05
N HIS A 300 6.82 7.46 -15.53
CA HIS A 300 7.94 8.04 -16.28
C HIS A 300 7.55 8.19 -17.76
N LEU A 301 6.61 9.09 -18.08
CA LEU A 301 6.10 9.26 -19.44
C LEU A 301 7.06 10.10 -20.29
N ASP A 302 7.60 11.17 -19.72
CA ASP A 302 8.55 12.08 -20.39
C ASP A 302 10.01 11.75 -20.05
N ASP A 303 10.24 11.00 -18.97
CA ASP A 303 11.53 10.63 -18.40
C ASP A 303 11.76 9.10 -18.27
N PRO A 304 11.41 8.26 -19.27
CA PRO A 304 11.56 6.82 -19.15
C PRO A 304 13.02 6.41 -18.93
N VAL A 305 13.26 5.51 -17.96
CA VAL A 305 14.59 5.00 -17.68
C VAL A 305 14.96 3.91 -18.69
N ARG A 306 15.85 4.24 -19.62
CA ARG A 306 16.23 3.37 -20.75
C ARG A 306 17.34 2.40 -20.38
N PHE A 307 17.26 1.17 -20.89
CA PHE A 307 18.28 0.14 -20.76
C PHE A 307 18.43 -0.63 -22.07
N THR A 308 19.62 -1.20 -22.31
CA THR A 308 19.90 -1.97 -23.52
C THR A 308 19.95 -3.47 -23.28
N LYS A 309 20.13 -3.91 -22.02
CA LYS A 309 20.26 -5.33 -21.63
C LYS A 309 19.46 -5.70 -20.41
N SER A 310 19.49 -4.84 -19.38
CA SER A 310 18.87 -5.15 -18.10
C SER A 310 18.64 -3.91 -17.26
N LEU A 311 17.73 -4.02 -16.31
CA LEU A 311 17.51 -2.99 -15.29
C LEU A 311 17.27 -3.67 -13.97
N ARG A 312 18.06 -3.33 -12.95
CA ARG A 312 17.76 -3.62 -11.55
C ARG A 312 17.38 -2.33 -10.87
N PHE A 313 16.14 -2.29 -10.35
CA PHE A 313 15.60 -1.14 -9.65
C PHE A 313 15.31 -1.51 -8.19
N THR A 314 15.91 -0.79 -7.26
CA THR A 314 15.73 -0.97 -5.82
C THR A 314 15.38 0.35 -5.15
N ILE A 315 14.82 0.26 -3.94
CA ILE A 315 14.59 1.41 -3.08
C ILE A 315 15.00 1.05 -1.65
N GLU A 316 15.69 1.94 -0.97
CA GLU A 316 15.98 1.79 0.45
C GLU A 316 14.67 1.82 1.25
N HIS A 317 14.62 1.11 2.36
CA HIS A 317 13.52 1.20 3.32
C HIS A 317 14.01 1.87 4.61
N ALA A 318 14.46 3.11 4.46
CA ALA A 318 14.98 3.97 5.51
C ALA A 318 13.94 5.04 5.90
N GLY A 319 14.02 5.46 7.17
CA GLY A 319 13.13 6.49 7.70
C GLY A 319 13.52 6.94 9.09
N TRP A 320 12.61 7.60 9.77
CA TRP A 320 12.76 7.99 11.16
C TRP A 320 12.26 6.89 12.07
N MET A 321 12.89 6.73 13.24
CA MET A 321 12.48 5.78 14.26
C MET A 321 12.45 6.42 15.64
N SER A 322 11.56 5.93 16.49
CA SER A 322 11.40 6.40 17.87
C SER A 322 12.61 6.01 18.75
N ALA A 323 12.81 6.74 19.84
CA ALA A 323 13.96 6.57 20.73
C ALA A 323 14.11 5.15 21.30
N ASP A 324 13.00 4.47 21.54
CA ASP A 324 12.98 3.10 22.06
C ASP A 324 13.33 2.03 21.00
N GLU A 325 13.30 2.39 19.71
CA GLU A 325 13.62 1.51 18.59
C GLU A 325 15.05 1.68 18.06
N THR A 326 15.81 2.65 18.59
CA THR A 326 17.18 2.96 18.17
C THR A 326 18.22 2.52 19.22
N THR A 327 19.44 2.23 18.76
CA THR A 327 20.57 1.92 19.67
C THR A 327 21.07 3.14 20.45
N THR A 328 20.79 4.35 19.96
CA THR A 328 21.19 5.61 20.61
C THR A 328 20.25 6.03 21.72
N GLY A 329 19.03 5.45 21.76
CA GLY A 329 17.98 5.88 22.69
C GLY A 329 17.42 7.28 22.39
N LYS A 330 17.57 7.76 21.14
CA LYS A 330 17.04 9.03 20.65
C LYS A 330 16.21 8.81 19.40
N VAL A 331 15.33 9.74 19.08
CA VAL A 331 14.69 9.80 17.76
C VAL A 331 15.79 10.02 16.73
N GLU A 332 15.89 9.13 15.76
CA GLU A 332 16.92 9.16 14.70
C GLU A 332 16.27 9.07 13.33
N GLY A 333 16.79 9.84 12.37
CA GLY A 333 16.47 9.72 10.95
C GLY A 333 17.42 8.78 10.20
N PHE A 334 17.05 8.42 8.99
CA PHE A 334 17.85 7.57 8.11
C PHE A 334 18.24 6.24 8.74
N VAL A 335 17.32 5.63 9.47
CA VAL A 335 17.46 4.30 10.06
C VAL A 335 16.76 3.31 9.14
N GLU A 336 17.40 2.15 8.91
CA GLU A 336 16.75 1.06 8.16
C GLU A 336 15.52 0.55 8.92
N ARG A 337 14.37 0.48 8.24
CA ARG A 337 13.07 0.11 8.82
C ARG A 337 12.56 -1.21 8.27
N GLU A 338 11.67 -1.84 8.99
CA GLU A 338 10.86 -2.96 8.51
C GLU A 338 9.42 -2.48 8.39
N ASP A 339 9.00 -2.12 7.18
CA ASP A 339 7.62 -1.78 6.86
C ASP A 339 7.08 -2.78 5.81
N ASP A 340 5.78 -2.89 5.64
CA ASP A 340 5.23 -3.76 4.60
C ASP A 340 5.18 -3.00 3.28
N PHE A 341 5.95 -3.47 2.31
CA PHE A 341 6.03 -2.88 0.97
C PHE A 341 5.43 -3.81 -0.07
N ALA A 342 4.59 -3.26 -0.95
CA ALA A 342 4.11 -3.90 -2.16
C ALA A 342 4.29 -2.96 -3.34
N THR A 343 4.74 -3.47 -4.49
CA THR A 343 4.97 -2.66 -5.69
C THR A 343 4.49 -3.36 -6.95
N VAL A 344 4.09 -2.55 -7.95
CA VAL A 344 3.96 -2.97 -9.34
C VAL A 344 4.93 -2.15 -10.16
N ALA A 345 5.85 -2.84 -10.83
CA ALA A 345 6.78 -2.27 -11.79
C ALA A 345 6.16 -2.30 -13.18
N PHE A 346 6.28 -1.20 -13.94
CA PHE A 346 5.76 -1.07 -15.30
C PHE A 346 6.89 -0.74 -16.26
N TRP A 347 6.98 -1.48 -17.38
CA TRP A 347 8.03 -1.25 -18.37
C TRP A 347 7.61 -1.72 -19.76
N TYR A 348 8.40 -1.33 -20.76
CA TYR A 348 8.34 -1.87 -22.10
C TYR A 348 9.66 -2.53 -22.44
N GLN A 349 9.62 -3.71 -23.07
CA GLN A 349 10.83 -4.38 -23.57
C GLN A 349 10.61 -5.07 -24.90
N ARG A 350 11.67 -5.17 -25.69
CA ARG A 350 11.68 -5.97 -26.91
C ARG A 350 11.95 -7.45 -26.59
N GLY A 351 11.11 -8.32 -27.10
CA GLY A 351 11.12 -9.74 -26.78
C GLY A 351 10.32 -10.06 -25.51
N GLN A 352 9.99 -11.33 -25.34
CA GLN A 352 9.16 -11.81 -24.22
C GLN A 352 9.86 -11.57 -22.89
N PRO A 353 9.17 -11.03 -21.89
CA PRO A 353 9.75 -10.82 -20.58
C PRO A 353 9.94 -12.14 -19.84
N LYS A 354 10.94 -12.17 -18.97
CA LYS A 354 11.06 -13.20 -17.94
C LYS A 354 10.50 -12.68 -16.64
N ARG A 355 9.82 -13.55 -15.91
CA ARG A 355 9.33 -13.24 -14.57
C ARG A 355 10.52 -13.14 -13.60
N PHE A 356 10.68 -12.03 -12.88
CA PHE A 356 11.74 -11.86 -11.88
C PHE A 356 11.30 -12.24 -10.45
N ALA A 357 10.00 -12.42 -10.22
CA ALA A 357 9.45 -12.92 -8.97
C ALA A 357 8.21 -13.76 -9.24
N ALA A 358 7.94 -14.76 -8.41
CA ALA A 358 6.65 -15.44 -8.40
C ALA A 358 5.61 -14.53 -7.74
N LEU A 359 4.38 -14.51 -8.29
CA LEU A 359 3.29 -13.82 -7.62
C LEU A 359 2.93 -14.58 -6.33
N PRO A 360 2.91 -13.91 -5.16
CA PRO A 360 2.41 -14.52 -3.94
C PRO A 360 0.94 -14.89 -4.06
N THR A 361 0.50 -15.92 -3.35
CA THR A 361 -0.92 -16.31 -3.27
C THR A 361 -1.78 -15.19 -2.65
N ALA A 362 -3.10 -15.23 -2.87
CA ALA A 362 -4.01 -14.26 -2.26
C ALA A 362 -3.89 -14.20 -0.72
N ALA A 363 -3.62 -15.34 -0.08
CA ALA A 363 -3.41 -15.40 1.37
C ALA A 363 -2.12 -14.67 1.79
N GLU A 364 -1.03 -14.82 1.04
CA GLU A 364 0.25 -14.15 1.29
C GLU A 364 0.20 -12.65 0.98
N ARG A 365 -0.69 -12.22 0.08
CA ARG A 365 -0.91 -10.80 -0.24
C ARG A 365 -1.74 -10.06 0.82
N ARG A 366 -2.40 -10.78 1.73
CA ARG A 366 -3.07 -10.15 2.87
C ARG A 366 -2.03 -9.61 3.84
N LEU A 367 -2.21 -8.38 4.26
CA LEU A 367 -1.36 -7.79 5.28
C LEU A 367 -1.43 -8.63 6.57
N PRO A 368 -0.30 -9.11 7.11
CA PRO A 368 -0.31 -9.83 8.37
C PRO A 368 -0.78 -8.90 9.50
N PRO A 369 -1.49 -9.41 10.50
CA PRO A 369 -1.86 -8.60 11.66
C PRO A 369 -0.60 -8.13 12.39
N ILE A 370 -0.51 -6.82 12.66
CA ILE A 370 0.58 -6.22 13.45
C ILE A 370 0.21 -6.04 14.92
N ASP A 371 -1.08 -5.95 15.20
CA ASP A 371 -1.64 -5.90 16.55
C ASP A 371 -2.53 -7.12 16.79
N ARG A 372 -2.44 -7.71 17.97
CA ARG A 372 -3.53 -8.52 18.52
C ARG A 372 -4.40 -7.63 19.39
N VAL A 373 -5.67 -7.55 19.09
CA VAL A 373 -6.65 -6.84 19.87
C VAL A 373 -7.45 -7.85 20.69
N ILE A 374 -7.46 -7.66 22.01
CA ILE A 374 -8.34 -8.36 22.95
C ILE A 374 -9.49 -7.42 23.22
N GLU A 375 -10.64 -7.71 22.63
CA GLU A 375 -11.81 -6.82 22.63
C GLU A 375 -12.61 -6.86 23.94
N GLY A 376 -13.45 -5.86 24.16
CA GLY A 376 -14.28 -5.73 25.35
C GLY A 376 -15.08 -6.98 25.73
N ARG A 377 -15.57 -7.76 24.75
CA ARG A 377 -16.25 -9.04 25.00
C ARG A 377 -15.31 -10.10 25.60
N GLU A 378 -14.10 -10.23 25.05
CA GLU A 378 -13.09 -11.17 25.54
C GLU A 378 -12.61 -10.75 26.94
N LEU A 379 -12.38 -9.44 27.14
CA LEU A 379 -12.03 -8.87 28.45
C LEU A 379 -13.11 -9.11 29.50
N MET A 380 -14.38 -8.97 29.13
CA MET A 380 -15.51 -9.23 30.02
C MET A 380 -15.57 -10.69 30.45
N ALA A 381 -15.22 -11.64 29.61
CA ALA A 381 -15.20 -13.07 29.95
C ALA A 381 -14.14 -13.39 31.03
N GLY A 382 -13.04 -12.62 31.09
CA GLY A 382 -11.98 -12.74 32.10
C GLY A 382 -12.10 -11.80 33.30
N ALA A 383 -13.20 -11.01 33.40
CA ALA A 383 -13.34 -9.97 34.38
C ALA A 383 -14.20 -10.39 35.58
N ASP A 384 -13.78 -9.98 36.78
CA ASP A 384 -14.58 -9.99 38.01
C ASP A 384 -14.52 -8.60 38.67
N ALA A 385 -15.56 -8.25 39.44
CA ALA A 385 -15.69 -6.92 40.01
C ALA A 385 -16.28 -6.94 41.42
N GLU A 386 -15.74 -6.11 42.29
CA GLU A 386 -16.28 -5.73 43.59
C GLU A 386 -16.78 -4.27 43.51
N GLY A 387 -18.00 -4.02 43.92
CA GLY A 387 -18.58 -2.65 43.97
C GLY A 387 -18.94 -2.05 42.60
N ALA A 388 -18.95 -2.83 41.53
CA ALA A 388 -19.39 -2.43 40.20
C ALA A 388 -20.18 -3.55 39.51
N ALA A 389 -21.02 -3.17 38.54
CA ALA A 389 -21.65 -4.09 37.59
C ALA A 389 -20.85 -4.09 36.28
N LEU A 390 -20.65 -5.26 35.70
CA LEU A 390 -19.99 -5.42 34.38
C LEU A 390 -21.03 -5.68 33.29
N SER A 391 -20.85 -5.05 32.14
CA SER A 391 -21.68 -5.29 30.96
C SER A 391 -20.89 -5.00 29.66
N LEU A 392 -21.33 -5.59 28.55
CA LEU A 392 -20.84 -5.20 27.23
C LEU A 392 -21.68 -4.04 26.72
N GLN A 393 -21.03 -2.92 26.39
CA GLN A 393 -21.69 -1.75 25.80
C GLN A 393 -21.27 -1.60 24.35
N GLY A 394 -22.21 -1.87 23.43
CA GLY A 394 -21.99 -1.78 21.99
C GLY A 394 -22.24 -0.40 21.41
N GLY A 395 -21.80 -0.17 20.17
CA GLY A 395 -21.95 1.07 19.39
C GLY A 395 -20.64 1.72 19.01
N GLN A 396 -20.69 2.92 18.48
CA GLN A 396 -19.51 3.72 18.16
C GLN A 396 -19.12 4.60 19.37
N PRO A 397 -17.82 4.85 19.62
CA PRO A 397 -16.64 4.58 18.76
C PRO A 397 -15.89 3.27 19.06
N TRP A 398 -16.46 2.32 19.76
CA TRP A 398 -15.77 1.15 20.31
C TRP A 398 -15.40 0.09 19.27
N THR A 399 -14.33 -0.65 19.59
CA THR A 399 -13.80 -1.72 18.75
C THR A 399 -14.70 -2.97 18.84
N GLY A 400 -14.85 -3.69 17.73
CA GLY A 400 -15.59 -4.95 17.67
C GLY A 400 -17.04 -4.82 18.09
N GLU A 401 -17.48 -5.71 19.01
CA GLU A 401 -18.87 -5.73 19.50
C GLU A 401 -19.14 -4.69 20.59
N GLY A 402 -18.11 -4.01 21.10
CA GLY A 402 -18.22 -2.97 22.14
C GLY A 402 -17.21 -3.09 23.26
N GLN A 403 -17.26 -2.14 24.18
CA GLN A 403 -16.36 -2.07 25.33
C GLN A 403 -16.86 -2.88 26.53
N LEU A 404 -15.93 -3.31 27.38
CA LEU A 404 -16.24 -3.71 28.76
C LEU A 404 -16.62 -2.46 29.57
N PHE A 405 -17.92 -2.30 29.86
CA PHE A 405 -18.41 -1.20 30.67
C PHE A 405 -18.46 -1.58 32.15
N ILE A 406 -17.87 -0.74 32.98
CA ILE A 406 -17.77 -0.87 34.43
C ILE A 406 -18.73 0.14 35.08
N GLY A 407 -19.88 -0.33 35.50
CA GLY A 407 -20.90 0.47 36.16
C GLY A 407 -20.64 0.66 37.66
N ALA A 408 -19.57 1.36 38.01
CA ALA A 408 -19.21 1.68 39.38
C ALA A 408 -20.14 2.76 39.95
N ARG A 409 -20.56 2.57 41.21
CA ARG A 409 -21.48 3.50 41.92
C ARG A 409 -20.77 4.26 43.04
N THR A 410 -19.58 3.89 43.40
CA THR A 410 -18.78 4.50 44.48
C THR A 410 -17.29 4.44 44.15
N SER A 411 -16.47 5.19 44.87
CA SER A 411 -15.03 5.14 44.82
C SER A 411 -14.40 3.89 45.46
N LYS A 412 -15.16 2.84 45.70
CA LYS A 412 -14.66 1.56 46.25
C LYS A 412 -14.73 0.42 45.24
N ALA A 413 -15.05 0.73 44.00
CA ALA A 413 -15.10 -0.28 42.96
C ALA A 413 -13.69 -0.78 42.59
N ARG A 414 -13.54 -2.09 42.52
CA ARG A 414 -12.35 -2.78 42.08
C ARG A 414 -12.71 -3.80 41.03
N VAL A 415 -12.02 -3.75 39.88
CA VAL A 415 -12.24 -4.69 38.78
C VAL A 415 -10.93 -5.35 38.44
N ARG A 416 -10.96 -6.66 38.31
CA ARG A 416 -9.85 -7.51 37.92
C ARG A 416 -10.16 -8.12 36.57
N ILE A 417 -9.30 -7.95 35.58
CA ILE A 417 -9.48 -8.43 34.21
C ILE A 417 -8.31 -9.34 33.86
N ALA A 418 -8.57 -10.62 33.71
CA ALA A 418 -7.58 -11.59 33.24
C ALA A 418 -7.67 -11.75 31.72
N PHE A 419 -6.53 -11.74 31.04
CA PHE A 419 -6.45 -11.96 29.60
C PHE A 419 -5.21 -12.80 29.25
N GLU A 420 -5.26 -13.46 28.08
CA GLU A 420 -4.18 -14.32 27.60
C GLU A 420 -3.34 -13.61 26.53
N VAL A 421 -2.04 -13.60 26.70
CA VAL A 421 -1.06 -13.20 25.69
C VAL A 421 -0.61 -14.46 24.94
N PRO A 422 -0.83 -14.56 23.61
CA PRO A 422 -0.45 -15.73 22.85
C PRO A 422 1.07 -15.89 22.77
N ASP A 423 1.51 -17.10 22.47
CA ASP A 423 2.92 -17.43 22.25
C ASP A 423 3.43 -16.68 21.00
N ALA A 424 4.15 -15.59 21.23
CA ALA A 424 4.78 -14.77 20.19
C ALA A 424 5.86 -13.89 20.84
N PRO A 425 6.93 -13.54 20.13
CA PRO A 425 7.99 -12.71 20.68
C PRO A 425 7.47 -11.32 21.05
N GLY A 426 7.87 -10.89 22.24
CA GLY A 426 7.75 -9.58 22.87
C GLY A 426 6.68 -8.64 22.34
N ARG A 427 5.57 -8.47 23.05
CA ARG A 427 4.51 -7.55 22.66
C ARG A 427 4.36 -6.40 23.63
N THR A 428 4.34 -5.19 23.13
CA THR A 428 4.08 -3.98 23.91
C THR A 428 2.58 -3.82 24.09
N PRO A 429 2.08 -3.74 25.33
CA PRO A 429 0.67 -3.54 25.57
C PRO A 429 0.26 -2.06 25.48
N PHE A 430 -0.90 -1.83 24.89
CA PHE A 430 -1.63 -0.58 24.90
C PHE A 430 -3.02 -0.86 25.45
N LEU A 431 -3.51 0.02 26.32
CA LEU A 431 -4.85 -0.07 26.86
C LEU A 431 -5.71 1.01 26.22
N ALA A 432 -6.80 0.64 25.56
CA ALA A 432 -7.75 1.58 25.02
C ALA A 432 -8.90 1.79 26.03
N PHE A 433 -9.05 3.00 26.51
CA PHE A 433 -10.07 3.40 27.46
C PHE A 433 -11.02 4.44 26.87
N THR A 434 -12.27 4.35 27.28
CA THR A 434 -13.22 5.43 27.05
C THR A 434 -13.06 6.50 28.12
N HIS A 435 -13.13 7.76 27.73
CA HIS A 435 -13.31 8.93 28.58
C HIS A 435 -14.72 9.45 28.40
N SER A 436 -15.40 9.85 29.49
CA SER A 436 -16.80 10.31 29.45
C SER A 436 -17.12 11.26 30.60
N TYR A 437 -18.25 11.98 30.50
CA TYR A 437 -18.69 12.98 31.47
C TYR A 437 -19.10 12.42 32.85
N ASP A 438 -19.20 11.10 32.97
CA ASP A 438 -19.64 10.36 34.17
C ASP A 438 -18.61 9.33 34.64
N PHE A 439 -17.37 9.43 34.16
CA PHE A 439 -16.29 8.49 34.49
C PHE A 439 -15.44 8.99 35.68
N GLY A 440 -14.84 8.02 36.38
CA GLY A 440 -14.09 8.22 37.60
C GLY A 440 -12.58 8.39 37.39
N ILE A 441 -11.87 8.45 38.52
CA ILE A 441 -10.41 8.40 38.61
C ILE A 441 -10.05 7.00 39.11
N TYR A 442 -9.11 6.35 38.41
CA TYR A 442 -8.72 4.98 38.71
C TYR A 442 -7.21 4.84 38.89
N ARG A 443 -6.82 4.01 39.86
CA ARG A 443 -5.50 3.39 39.90
C ARG A 443 -5.50 2.18 38.99
N ILE A 444 -4.42 2.00 38.23
CA ILE A 444 -4.25 0.91 37.28
C ILE A 444 -2.99 0.15 37.62
N THR A 445 -3.09 -1.18 37.77
CA THR A 445 -1.94 -2.08 37.87
C THR A 445 -2.05 -3.19 36.83
N LEU A 446 -0.90 -3.67 36.35
CA LEU A 446 -0.80 -4.82 35.45
C LEU A 446 0.19 -5.79 36.07
N ASP A 447 -0.25 -7.02 36.38
CA ASP A 447 0.55 -8.04 37.07
C ASP A 447 1.16 -7.54 38.38
N ASP A 448 0.36 -6.84 39.17
CA ASP A 448 0.72 -6.18 40.44
C ASP A 448 1.71 -4.99 40.30
N GLU A 449 2.17 -4.68 39.08
CA GLU A 449 3.03 -3.54 38.82
C GLU A 449 2.21 -2.27 38.52
N PRO A 450 2.53 -1.12 39.11
CA PRO A 450 1.76 0.10 38.88
C PRO A 450 1.90 0.60 37.42
N VAL A 451 0.77 0.93 36.82
CA VAL A 451 0.67 1.58 35.50
C VAL A 451 0.35 3.06 35.67
N ALA A 452 -0.65 3.36 36.50
CA ALA A 452 -1.04 4.73 36.84
C ALA A 452 -1.62 4.76 38.26
N GLU A 453 -1.16 5.68 39.10
CA GLU A 453 -1.66 5.84 40.47
C GLU A 453 -3.03 6.52 40.51
N GLU A 454 -3.22 7.56 39.70
CA GLU A 454 -4.46 8.31 39.56
C GLU A 454 -4.63 8.72 38.09
N MET A 455 -5.49 8.05 37.35
CA MET A 455 -5.84 8.42 35.98
C MET A 455 -7.28 8.90 35.93
N ASP A 456 -7.48 10.16 35.53
CA ASP A 456 -8.80 10.75 35.36
C ASP A 456 -9.38 10.41 33.99
N PHE A 457 -10.50 9.72 33.98
CA PHE A 457 -11.24 9.34 32.78
C PHE A 457 -12.38 10.30 32.43
N TYR A 458 -12.45 11.45 33.12
CA TYR A 458 -13.41 12.48 32.77
C TYR A 458 -13.08 13.10 31.40
N SER A 459 -14.10 13.25 30.58
CA SER A 459 -14.14 14.12 29.40
C SER A 459 -15.57 14.63 29.22
N PRO A 460 -15.78 15.88 28.75
CA PRO A 460 -17.13 16.37 28.45
C PRO A 460 -17.81 15.61 27.32
N ASN A 461 -17.04 14.92 26.47
CA ASN A 461 -17.49 14.10 25.37
C ASN A 461 -17.10 12.64 25.58
N VAL A 462 -17.77 11.72 24.85
CA VAL A 462 -17.35 10.33 24.79
C VAL A 462 -16.19 10.23 23.81
N GLU A 463 -15.02 9.84 24.30
CA GLU A 463 -13.77 9.76 23.53
C GLU A 463 -13.05 8.47 23.85
N LEU A 464 -12.49 7.84 22.83
CA LEU A 464 -11.59 6.69 22.99
C LEU A 464 -10.14 7.20 22.98
N ARG A 465 -9.36 6.81 24.00
CA ARG A 465 -7.93 7.16 24.12
C ARG A 465 -7.09 5.93 24.41
N GLU A 466 -5.90 5.86 23.84
CA GLU A 466 -4.93 4.80 24.11
C GLU A 466 -3.92 5.24 25.18
N LEU A 467 -3.67 4.35 26.13
CA LEU A 467 -2.60 4.45 27.10
C LEU A 467 -1.51 3.46 26.72
N SER A 468 -0.35 3.98 26.35
CA SER A 468 0.86 3.15 26.19
C SER A 468 1.38 2.72 27.55
N LEU A 469 1.69 1.43 27.70
CA LEU A 469 2.34 0.91 28.90
C LEU A 469 3.88 1.01 28.83
N GLY A 470 4.38 1.82 27.92
CA GLY A 470 5.80 2.11 27.75
C GLY A 470 6.59 0.92 27.23
N GLU A 471 7.80 0.74 27.76
CA GLU A 471 8.70 -0.33 27.34
C GLU A 471 8.35 -1.73 27.90
N ARG A 472 7.20 -1.88 28.54
CA ARG A 472 6.79 -3.18 29.09
C ARG A 472 6.57 -4.18 27.96
N THR A 473 7.13 -5.36 28.14
CA THR A 473 6.92 -6.50 27.26
C THR A 473 6.17 -7.57 28.04
N LEU A 474 4.99 -7.98 27.54
CA LEU A 474 4.24 -9.09 28.12
C LEU A 474 4.77 -10.41 27.57
N THR A 475 5.03 -11.35 28.46
CA THR A 475 5.39 -12.72 28.11
C THR A 475 4.14 -13.50 27.66
N PRO A 476 4.27 -14.61 26.91
CA PRO A 476 3.14 -15.50 26.67
C PRO A 476 2.53 -16.01 27.97
N GLY A 477 1.20 -16.09 28.01
CA GLY A 477 0.45 -16.60 29.17
C GLY A 477 -0.56 -15.62 29.72
N LYS A 478 -1.02 -15.90 30.96
CA LYS A 478 -2.08 -15.15 31.61
C LYS A 478 -1.55 -13.90 32.29
N HIS A 479 -2.16 -12.76 32.00
CA HIS A 479 -1.90 -11.45 32.61
C HIS A 479 -3.14 -10.93 33.31
N VAL A 480 -2.98 -10.02 34.26
CA VAL A 480 -4.05 -9.47 35.07
C VAL A 480 -3.96 -7.95 35.17
N LEU A 481 -4.94 -7.27 34.59
CA LEU A 481 -5.18 -5.84 34.76
C LEU A 481 -6.10 -5.61 35.94
N VAL A 482 -5.72 -4.74 36.89
CA VAL A 482 -6.55 -4.32 38.01
C VAL A 482 -6.84 -2.84 37.94
N LEU A 483 -8.12 -2.49 38.06
CA LEU A 483 -8.64 -1.13 37.99
C LEU A 483 -9.35 -0.83 39.31
N GLU A 484 -8.80 0.09 40.12
CA GLU A 484 -9.37 0.50 41.41
C GLU A 484 -9.85 1.94 41.32
N CYS A 485 -11.15 2.15 41.52
CA CYS A 485 -11.68 3.51 41.58
C CYS A 485 -11.18 4.21 42.84
N VAL A 486 -10.43 5.31 42.68
CA VAL A 486 -9.89 6.10 43.78
C VAL A 486 -10.60 7.42 43.99
N GLY A 487 -11.44 7.84 43.05
CA GLY A 487 -12.18 9.09 43.12
C GLY A 487 -12.92 9.45 41.84
N LYS A 488 -13.25 10.71 41.73
CA LYS A 488 -13.75 11.32 40.49
C LYS A 488 -13.43 12.81 40.44
N SER A 489 -13.29 13.33 39.22
CA SER A 489 -13.20 14.76 38.97
C SER A 489 -14.43 15.50 39.53
N PRO A 490 -14.29 16.73 40.07
CA PRO A 490 -15.45 17.55 40.48
C PRO A 490 -16.47 17.77 39.35
N ALA A 491 -16.03 17.74 38.10
CA ALA A 491 -16.88 17.86 36.92
C ALA A 491 -17.60 16.56 36.56
N SER A 492 -17.13 15.40 37.03
CA SER A 492 -17.73 14.12 36.70
C SER A 492 -19.03 13.83 37.44
N LYS A 493 -20.00 13.28 36.71
CA LYS A 493 -21.31 12.87 37.26
C LYS A 493 -21.30 11.48 37.89
N GLY A 494 -20.24 10.68 37.72
CA GLY A 494 -20.19 9.30 38.20
C GLY A 494 -18.79 8.78 38.46
N TRP A 495 -18.67 7.46 38.63
CA TRP A 495 -17.42 6.71 38.87
C TRP A 495 -17.21 5.59 37.84
N MET A 496 -17.92 5.65 36.71
CA MET A 496 -17.89 4.61 35.69
C MET A 496 -16.57 4.58 34.96
N LEU A 497 -16.33 3.50 34.18
CA LEU A 497 -15.18 3.34 33.32
C LEU A 497 -15.54 2.44 32.14
N GLY A 498 -14.91 2.64 31.00
CA GLY A 498 -15.01 1.76 29.84
C GLY A 498 -13.63 1.31 29.40
N VAL A 499 -13.45 -0.01 29.27
CA VAL A 499 -12.26 -0.62 28.70
C VAL A 499 -12.62 -1.13 27.30
N ASP A 500 -12.14 -0.48 26.27
CA ASP A 500 -12.43 -0.87 24.90
C ASP A 500 -11.66 -2.12 24.50
N SER A 501 -10.35 -2.09 24.68
CA SER A 501 -9.50 -3.20 24.28
C SER A 501 -8.13 -3.16 24.97
N VAL A 502 -7.48 -4.32 25.01
CA VAL A 502 -6.03 -4.47 25.21
C VAL A 502 -5.42 -4.77 23.86
N ARG A 503 -4.54 -3.91 23.38
CA ARG A 503 -3.81 -4.08 22.14
C ARG A 503 -2.40 -4.53 22.41
N LEU A 504 -2.03 -5.66 21.87
CA LEU A 504 -0.70 -6.24 21.99
C LEU A 504 0.03 -5.99 20.68
N ARG A 505 0.82 -4.93 20.67
CA ARG A 505 1.59 -4.51 19.51
C ARG A 505 2.87 -5.34 19.41
N GLU A 506 3.13 -5.90 18.24
CA GLU A 506 4.36 -6.64 18.00
C GLU A 506 5.55 -5.67 18.11
N ARG A 507 6.49 -5.97 19.00
CA ARG A 507 7.72 -5.21 19.13
C ARG A 507 8.77 -5.82 18.22
N TRP A 508 9.33 -5.03 17.33
CA TRP A 508 10.55 -5.35 16.63
C TRP A 508 11.72 -5.18 17.62
N ASN A 509 12.09 -6.28 18.30
CA ASN A 509 13.01 -6.27 19.43
C ASN A 509 14.48 -5.94 19.06
N LYS A 510 14.75 -5.41 17.88
CA LYS A 510 16.11 -5.06 17.49
C LYS A 510 16.25 -3.56 17.41
N LYS A 511 16.83 -2.97 18.48
CA LYS A 511 17.32 -1.59 18.39
C LYS A 511 18.31 -1.47 17.25
N ARG A 512 18.13 -0.47 16.39
CA ARG A 512 18.89 -0.29 15.16
C ARG A 512 19.81 0.92 15.24
N PRO A 513 21.03 0.82 14.72
CA PRO A 513 21.89 1.98 14.54
C PRO A 513 21.36 2.82 13.37
N PRO A 514 21.58 4.16 13.40
CA PRO A 514 21.41 4.97 12.20
C PRO A 514 22.25 4.41 11.07
N LEU A 515 21.75 4.46 9.83
CA LEU A 515 22.57 4.22 8.65
C LEU A 515 23.68 5.27 8.68
N GLY A 516 24.94 4.84 8.57
CA GLY A 516 26.07 5.77 8.57
C GLY A 516 25.81 6.85 7.52
N GLN A 517 26.06 8.10 7.88
CA GLN A 517 26.05 9.19 6.92
C GLN A 517 27.00 8.80 5.80
N LYS A 518 26.45 8.54 4.61
CA LYS A 518 27.18 8.23 3.39
C LYS A 518 27.93 9.46 2.88
#